data_ddb38c2ede3be850f8ec0bf5af6f2224
#
_entry.id   ddb38c2ede3be850f8ec0bf5af6f2224
#
_cell.length_a   1.000
_cell.length_b   1.000
_cell.length_c   1.000
_cell.angle_alpha   90.00
_cell.angle_beta   90.00
_cell.angle_gamma   90.00
#
_symmetry.space_group_name_H-M   'P 1'
#
loop_
_entity.id
_entity.type
_entity.pdbx_description
1 polymer ?
#
loop_
_entity_poly.entity_id
_entity_poly.type
_entity_poly.pdbx_seq_one_letter_code
_entity_poly.pdbx_strand_id
1 'polypeptide(L)'
;YNTGVILTGDTKGVTVNEFNGDGIPDLSFTVNNGSVSTFLNTSRKKFVGVRIKGKEGNLRAVGATLTFSTKNGTTQTIEVTGGGSYLSQSGNTKFFGLGDDVSGQLSVVWPDGKKFVLNNVKQGLVDLMWN
;
A
#
# COMPACT_ATOMS: atom_id res chain seq x y z
N TYR A 1 0.33 -22.91 0.65
CA TYR A 1 1.31 -21.81 0.55
C TYR A 1 1.88 -21.55 1.94
N ASN A 2 3.20 -21.63 2.10
CA ASN A 2 3.87 -21.24 3.33
C ASN A 2 4.33 -19.79 3.17
N THR A 3 3.73 -18.86 3.90
CA THR A 3 4.07 -17.44 3.86
C THR A 3 5.30 -17.11 4.70
N GLY A 4 5.77 -18.03 5.55
CA GLY A 4 6.81 -17.77 6.54
C GLY A 4 6.34 -16.89 7.74
N VAL A 5 5.11 -16.39 7.71
CA VAL A 5 4.55 -15.60 8.82
C VAL A 5 4.00 -16.55 9.87
N ILE A 6 4.71 -16.66 10.98
CA ILE A 6 4.29 -17.47 12.14
C ILE A 6 4.17 -16.52 13.33
N LEU A 7 2.97 -16.42 13.87
CA LEU A 7 2.66 -15.59 15.03
C LEU A 7 2.14 -16.47 16.16
N THR A 8 2.72 -16.29 17.32
CA THR A 8 2.26 -16.92 18.56
C THR A 8 1.75 -15.84 19.50
N GLY A 9 0.60 -16.08 20.13
CA GLY A 9 -0.01 -15.15 21.06
C GLY A 9 -1.20 -14.38 20.49
N ASP A 10 -1.69 -13.43 21.29
CA ASP A 10 -2.89 -12.64 21.01
C ASP A 10 -2.55 -11.44 20.11
N THR A 11 -2.47 -11.66 18.81
CA THR A 11 -2.17 -10.62 17.81
C THR A 11 -3.35 -9.67 17.68
N LYS A 12 -3.12 -8.36 17.83
CA LYS A 12 -4.15 -7.32 17.83
C LYS A 12 -4.13 -6.44 16.59
N GLY A 13 -2.96 -6.05 16.12
CA GLY A 13 -2.85 -5.12 15.00
C GLY A 13 -1.87 -5.58 13.96
N VAL A 14 -2.08 -5.15 12.71
CA VAL A 14 -1.16 -5.34 11.60
C VAL A 14 -0.98 -4.03 10.85
N THR A 15 0.23 -3.79 10.40
CA THR A 15 0.53 -2.68 9.50
C THR A 15 1.34 -3.18 8.31
N VAL A 16 1.02 -2.63 7.14
CA VAL A 16 1.77 -2.83 5.91
C VAL A 16 2.60 -1.59 5.65
N ASN A 17 3.90 -1.76 5.53
CA ASN A 17 4.82 -0.67 5.21
C ASN A 17 6.05 -1.24 4.53
N GLU A 18 6.96 -0.40 4.13
CA GLU A 18 8.26 -0.79 3.58
C GLU A 18 9.32 -0.35 4.60
N PHE A 19 10.05 -1.32 5.16
CA PHE A 19 10.92 -1.09 6.32
C PHE A 19 12.43 -1.16 5.98
N ASN A 20 12.80 -1.81 4.89
CA ASN A 20 14.20 -2.11 4.57
C ASN A 20 14.75 -1.39 3.33
N GLY A 21 13.95 -0.59 2.61
CA GLY A 21 14.38 0.21 1.45
C GLY A 21 14.38 -0.56 0.12
N ASP A 22 13.77 -1.76 0.06
CA ASP A 22 13.75 -2.59 -1.15
C ASP A 22 12.54 -2.34 -2.07
N GLY A 23 11.60 -1.50 -1.63
CA GLY A 23 10.38 -1.14 -2.38
C GLY A 23 9.30 -2.21 -2.35
N ILE A 24 9.44 -3.25 -1.54
CA ILE A 24 8.49 -4.34 -1.38
C ILE A 24 7.74 -4.16 -0.05
N PRO A 25 6.41 -4.40 0.00
CA PRO A 25 5.67 -4.24 1.24
C PRO A 25 6.02 -5.32 2.27
N ASP A 26 6.31 -4.89 3.48
CA ASP A 26 6.56 -5.70 4.66
C ASP A 26 5.36 -5.69 5.61
N LEU A 27 5.37 -6.58 6.59
CA LEU A 27 4.33 -6.70 7.60
C LEU A 27 4.89 -6.52 9.01
N SER A 28 4.20 -5.73 9.83
CA SER A 28 4.50 -5.65 11.26
C SER A 28 3.24 -5.90 12.08
N PHE A 29 3.37 -6.72 13.10
CA PHE A 29 2.27 -7.16 13.95
C PHE A 29 2.51 -6.77 15.40
N THR A 30 1.45 -6.34 16.09
CA THR A 30 1.45 -6.11 17.52
C THR A 30 0.79 -7.28 18.23
N VAL A 31 1.43 -7.78 19.30
CA VAL A 31 0.93 -8.87 20.13
C VAL A 31 0.59 -8.30 21.50
N ASN A 32 -0.59 -8.63 22.01
CA ASN A 32 -1.03 -8.20 23.33
C ASN A 32 -0.08 -8.77 24.41
N ASN A 33 0.44 -7.89 25.25
CA ASN A 33 1.43 -8.23 26.29
C ASN A 33 2.68 -8.95 25.73
N GLY A 34 3.09 -8.60 24.50
CA GLY A 34 4.23 -9.20 23.80
C GLY A 34 5.00 -8.19 22.96
N SER A 35 6.04 -8.67 22.31
CA SER A 35 6.87 -7.86 21.42
C SER A 35 6.23 -7.65 20.04
N VAL A 36 6.57 -6.55 19.39
CA VAL A 36 6.25 -6.35 17.97
C VAL A 36 7.05 -7.33 17.13
N SER A 37 6.37 -7.98 16.17
CA SER A 37 7.00 -8.90 15.21
C SER A 37 6.94 -8.29 13.81
N THR A 38 8.09 -8.09 13.19
CA THR A 38 8.20 -7.56 11.83
C THR A 38 8.74 -8.64 10.89
N PHE A 39 8.07 -8.82 9.77
CA PHE A 39 8.42 -9.78 8.72
C PHE A 39 8.77 -9.01 7.46
N LEU A 40 10.03 -9.13 7.05
CA LEU A 40 10.50 -8.58 5.78
C LEU A 40 10.07 -9.50 4.65
N ASN A 41 9.50 -8.92 3.62
CA ASN A 41 9.05 -9.66 2.45
C ASN A 41 10.23 -9.89 1.50
N THR A 42 10.66 -11.13 1.36
CA THR A 42 11.76 -11.55 0.48
C THR A 42 11.28 -12.05 -0.89
N SER A 43 10.02 -11.82 -1.23
CA SER A 43 9.44 -12.25 -2.50
C SER A 43 10.12 -11.51 -3.67
N ARG A 44 10.27 -12.22 -4.81
CA ARG A 44 10.75 -11.61 -6.05
C ARG A 44 9.64 -11.02 -6.93
N LYS A 45 8.43 -10.87 -6.36
CA LYS A 45 7.29 -10.29 -7.07
C LYS A 45 7.46 -8.77 -7.18
N LYS A 46 6.95 -8.24 -8.29
CA LYS A 46 7.04 -6.81 -8.60
C LYS A 46 5.88 -6.05 -7.96
N PHE A 47 6.19 -4.91 -7.36
CA PHE A 47 5.22 -4.02 -6.74
C PHE A 47 5.38 -2.60 -7.24
N VAL A 48 4.26 -1.87 -7.24
CA VAL A 48 4.22 -0.41 -7.35
C VAL A 48 3.79 0.13 -6.00
N GLY A 49 4.65 0.92 -5.37
CA GLY A 49 4.33 1.68 -4.17
C GLY A 49 3.90 3.09 -4.56
N VAL A 50 2.72 3.51 -4.16
CA VAL A 50 2.20 4.86 -4.42
C VAL A 50 2.20 5.65 -3.12
N ARG A 51 3.09 6.63 -2.99
CA ARG A 51 3.09 7.59 -1.89
C ARG A 51 2.15 8.73 -2.23
N ILE A 52 1.04 8.80 -1.53
CA ILE A 52 0.03 9.83 -1.76
C ILE A 52 0.16 10.95 -0.73
N LYS A 53 0.15 12.19 -1.19
CA LYS A 53 0.16 13.39 -0.38
C LYS A 53 -1.04 14.25 -0.72
N GLY A 54 -1.80 14.61 0.30
CA GLY A 54 -2.94 15.51 0.18
C GLY A 54 -2.56 16.98 0.28
N LYS A 55 -3.58 17.83 0.29
CA LYS A 55 -3.48 19.29 0.45
C LYS A 55 -3.79 19.72 1.87
N GLU A 56 -3.65 21.02 2.15
CA GLU A 56 -4.01 21.60 3.42
C GLU A 56 -5.44 21.20 3.86
N GLY A 57 -5.59 20.87 5.12
CA GLY A 57 -6.83 20.32 5.70
C GLY A 57 -6.99 18.80 5.52
N ASN A 58 -6.28 18.16 4.59
CA ASN A 58 -6.29 16.72 4.39
C ASN A 58 -4.95 16.19 3.86
N LEU A 59 -3.89 16.35 4.64
CA LEU A 59 -2.51 16.04 4.23
C LEU A 59 -2.29 14.57 3.82
N ARG A 60 -3.17 13.68 4.25
CA ARG A 60 -3.11 12.24 3.95
C ARG A 60 -3.99 11.83 2.77
N ALA A 61 -4.69 12.79 2.14
CA ALA A 61 -5.64 12.55 1.05
C ALA A 61 -6.71 11.49 1.41
N VAL A 62 -7.19 11.49 2.66
CA VAL A 62 -8.28 10.59 3.10
C VAL A 62 -9.50 10.77 2.22
N GLY A 63 -10.10 9.67 1.76
CA GLY A 63 -11.21 9.65 0.79
C GLY A 63 -10.77 9.57 -0.67
N ALA A 64 -9.46 9.65 -0.96
CA ALA A 64 -8.98 9.36 -2.32
C ALA A 64 -9.11 7.86 -2.63
N THR A 65 -9.45 7.53 -3.86
CA THR A 65 -9.51 6.15 -4.36
C THR A 65 -8.46 5.96 -5.45
N LEU A 66 -7.59 4.96 -5.27
CA LEU A 66 -6.56 4.57 -6.22
C LEU A 66 -6.97 3.26 -6.87
N THR A 67 -6.93 3.21 -8.19
CA THR A 67 -7.17 2.00 -8.98
C THR A 67 -5.96 1.72 -9.86
N PHE A 68 -5.38 0.55 -9.74
CA PHE A 68 -4.26 0.11 -10.54
C PHE A 68 -4.67 -1.07 -11.41
N SER A 69 -4.49 -0.94 -12.72
CA SER A 69 -4.85 -1.97 -13.71
C SER A 69 -3.63 -2.39 -14.50
N THR A 70 -3.37 -3.70 -14.57
CA THR A 70 -2.31 -4.29 -15.37
C THR A 70 -2.80 -4.64 -16.77
N LYS A 71 -1.89 -4.87 -17.71
CA LYS A 71 -2.25 -5.26 -19.09
C LYS A 71 -2.97 -6.60 -19.18
N ASN A 72 -2.67 -7.53 -18.26
CA ASN A 72 -3.35 -8.83 -18.17
C ASN A 72 -4.75 -8.75 -17.55
N GLY A 73 -5.27 -7.54 -17.31
CA GLY A 73 -6.64 -7.30 -16.84
C GLY A 73 -6.83 -7.39 -15.34
N THR A 74 -5.77 -7.57 -14.54
CA THR A 74 -5.88 -7.51 -13.07
C THR A 74 -6.10 -6.07 -12.66
N THR A 75 -7.17 -5.83 -11.90
CA THR A 75 -7.49 -4.50 -11.34
C THR A 75 -7.52 -4.58 -9.82
N GLN A 76 -6.83 -3.66 -9.17
CA GLN A 76 -6.74 -3.53 -7.72
C GLN A 76 -7.17 -2.13 -7.32
N THR A 77 -8.06 -2.00 -6.35
CA THR A 77 -8.57 -0.70 -5.88
C THR A 77 -8.33 -0.57 -4.37
N ILE A 78 -7.80 0.57 -3.97
CA ILE A 78 -7.52 0.94 -2.57
C ILE A 78 -8.11 2.31 -2.29
N GLU A 79 -8.92 2.42 -1.25
CA GLU A 79 -9.36 3.70 -0.68
C GLU A 79 -8.37 4.17 0.40
N VAL A 80 -8.07 5.46 0.41
CA VAL A 80 -7.24 6.07 1.45
C VAL A 80 -8.12 6.39 2.65
N THR A 81 -7.95 5.64 3.72
CA THR A 81 -8.71 5.79 4.96
C THR A 81 -7.89 6.52 6.04
N GLY A 82 -8.58 7.18 6.97
CA GLY A 82 -7.97 7.85 8.12
C GLY A 82 -7.52 6.91 9.24
N GLY A 83 -7.86 5.65 9.14
CA GLY A 83 -7.51 4.54 10.03
C GLY A 83 -8.00 3.27 9.37
N GLY A 84 -7.54 2.10 9.76
CA GLY A 84 -7.91 0.92 8.99
C GLY A 84 -8.06 -0.36 9.80
N SER A 85 -7.47 -0.43 10.97
CA SER A 85 -7.45 -1.65 11.76
C SER A 85 -7.47 -1.35 13.24
N TYR A 86 -7.82 -2.35 14.03
CA TYR A 86 -7.82 -2.24 15.49
C TYR A 86 -6.42 -1.89 16.01
N LEU A 87 -6.29 -0.75 16.66
CA LEU A 87 -5.05 -0.20 17.24
C LEU A 87 -3.84 -0.20 16.28
N SER A 88 -4.10 -0.11 14.97
CA SER A 88 -3.02 -0.07 13.98
C SER A 88 -3.38 0.78 12.77
N GLN A 89 -2.35 1.29 12.10
CA GLN A 89 -2.48 2.06 10.87
C GLN A 89 -1.27 1.84 9.99
N SER A 90 -1.51 1.43 8.75
CA SER A 90 -0.48 1.34 7.72
C SER A 90 0.01 2.72 7.28
N GLY A 91 1.21 2.77 6.73
CA GLY A 91 1.80 3.97 6.16
C GLY A 91 0.99 4.57 5.01
N ASN A 92 1.40 5.76 4.56
CA ASN A 92 0.74 6.47 3.46
C ASN A 92 1.05 5.87 2.07
N THR A 93 2.00 4.95 1.99
CA THR A 93 2.30 4.22 0.75
C THR A 93 1.26 3.12 0.54
N LYS A 94 0.64 3.11 -0.63
CA LYS A 94 -0.29 2.08 -1.08
C LYS A 94 0.43 1.17 -2.07
N PHE A 95 0.37 -0.14 -1.87
CA PHE A 95 1.09 -1.10 -2.68
C PHE A 95 0.17 -1.87 -3.61
N PHE A 96 0.58 -1.99 -4.87
CA PHE A 96 -0.11 -2.73 -5.92
C PHE A 96 0.81 -3.78 -6.51
N GLY A 97 0.35 -5.02 -6.62
CA GLY A 97 1.10 -6.08 -7.26
C GLY A 97 1.04 -5.97 -8.79
N LEU A 98 2.18 -6.08 -9.46
CA LEU A 98 2.25 -6.14 -10.92
C LEU A 98 2.04 -7.56 -11.47
N GLY A 99 2.20 -8.59 -10.63
CA GLY A 99 2.24 -9.98 -11.10
C GLY A 99 3.40 -10.19 -12.06
N ASP A 100 3.10 -10.70 -13.24
CA ASP A 100 4.09 -10.93 -14.31
C ASP A 100 4.20 -9.74 -15.28
N ASP A 101 3.33 -8.74 -15.16
CA ASP A 101 3.37 -7.54 -15.99
C ASP A 101 4.61 -6.67 -15.69
N VAL A 102 4.97 -5.83 -16.66
CA VAL A 102 6.09 -4.90 -16.55
C VAL A 102 5.63 -3.48 -16.21
N SER A 103 4.35 -3.19 -16.42
CA SER A 103 3.74 -1.89 -16.10
C SER A 103 2.22 -2.01 -16.03
N GLY A 104 1.59 -0.98 -15.46
CA GLY A 104 0.14 -0.83 -15.40
C GLY A 104 -0.29 0.63 -15.55
N GLN A 105 -1.58 0.86 -15.44
CA GLN A 105 -2.18 2.19 -15.38
C GLN A 105 -2.66 2.45 -13.96
N LEU A 106 -2.30 3.61 -13.42
CA LEU A 106 -2.77 4.11 -12.13
C LEU A 106 -3.80 5.22 -12.37
N SER A 107 -5.00 5.03 -11.86
CA SER A 107 -6.06 6.05 -11.82
C SER A 107 -6.29 6.47 -10.38
N VAL A 108 -6.42 7.76 -10.14
CA VAL A 108 -6.73 8.33 -8.83
C VAL A 108 -7.95 9.21 -8.94
N VAL A 109 -8.90 9.01 -8.04
CA VAL A 109 -10.03 9.92 -7.80
C VAL A 109 -9.78 10.59 -6.47
N TRP A 110 -9.58 11.91 -6.49
CA TRP A 110 -9.36 12.71 -5.30
C TRP A 110 -10.66 12.96 -4.53
N PRO A 111 -10.61 13.33 -3.23
CA PRO A 111 -11.82 13.59 -2.45
C PRO A 111 -12.72 14.69 -3.00
N ASP A 112 -12.19 15.60 -3.81
CA ASP A 112 -12.97 16.64 -4.51
C ASP A 112 -13.57 16.17 -5.85
N GLY A 113 -13.43 14.88 -6.17
CA GLY A 113 -13.94 14.25 -7.40
C GLY A 113 -13.04 14.42 -8.62
N LYS A 114 -11.97 15.19 -8.54
CA LYS A 114 -11.00 15.29 -9.64
C LYS A 114 -10.33 13.95 -9.90
N LYS A 115 -10.08 13.67 -11.17
CA LYS A 115 -9.43 12.43 -11.61
C LYS A 115 -8.04 12.71 -12.17
N PHE A 116 -7.12 11.80 -11.89
CA PHE A 116 -5.78 11.79 -12.45
C PHE A 116 -5.44 10.38 -12.95
N VAL A 117 -4.79 10.27 -14.10
CA VAL A 117 -4.39 8.99 -14.68
C VAL A 117 -2.92 9.04 -15.07
N LEU A 118 -2.18 8.05 -14.66
CA LEU A 118 -0.78 7.84 -15.00
C LEU A 118 -0.64 6.49 -15.73
N ASN A 119 -0.16 6.53 -16.97
CA ASN A 119 0.05 5.34 -17.79
C ASN A 119 1.49 4.82 -17.66
N ASN A 120 1.69 3.54 -17.98
CA ASN A 120 2.99 2.88 -17.98
C ASN A 120 3.75 2.96 -16.65
N VAL A 121 3.03 2.89 -15.54
CA VAL A 121 3.63 2.84 -14.20
C VAL A 121 4.35 1.52 -14.05
N LYS A 122 5.66 1.59 -13.82
CA LYS A 122 6.54 0.43 -13.65
C LYS A 122 6.79 0.14 -12.17
N GLN A 123 7.45 -0.98 -11.89
CA GLN A 123 7.94 -1.31 -10.55
C GLN A 123 8.71 -0.15 -9.92
N GLY A 124 8.45 0.11 -8.63
CA GLY A 124 9.11 1.15 -7.84
C GLY A 124 8.12 2.04 -7.11
N LEU A 125 8.60 3.19 -6.64
CA LEU A 125 7.82 4.17 -5.90
C LEU A 125 7.35 5.30 -6.82
N VAL A 126 6.10 5.69 -6.66
CA VAL A 126 5.46 6.81 -7.37
C VAL A 126 4.95 7.81 -6.33
N ASP A 127 5.35 9.07 -6.48
CA ASP A 127 4.86 10.16 -5.65
C ASP A 127 3.70 10.86 -6.34
N LEU A 128 2.56 10.94 -5.66
CA LEU A 128 1.38 11.66 -6.12
C LEU A 128 1.00 12.76 -5.14
N MET A 129 0.74 13.94 -5.67
CA MET A 129 0.34 15.10 -4.89
C MET A 129 -1.03 15.61 -5.39
N TRP A 130 -1.94 15.80 -4.44
CA TRP A 130 -3.22 16.44 -4.69
C TRP A 130 -3.04 17.97 -4.62
N ASN A 131 -3.20 18.63 -5.76
CA ASN A 131 -3.11 20.10 -5.91
C ASN A 131 -4.50 20.75 -5.95
#